data_5d490632d7d44f2590bc2f8cd975c79a
#
_entry.id   5d490632d7d44f2590bc2f8cd975c79a
#
_cell.length_a   1.000
_cell.length_b   1.000
_cell.length_c   1.000
_cell.angle_alpha   90.00
_cell.angle_beta   90.00
_cell.angle_gamma   90.00
#
_symmetry.space_group_name_H-M   'P 1'
#
loop_
_entity.id
_entity.type
_entity.pdbx_description
1 polymer ?
#
loop_
_entity_poly.entity_id
_entity_poly.type
_entity_poly.pdbx_seq_one_letter_code
_entity_poly.pdbx_strand_id
1 'polypeptide(L)'
;MSERNIFAVCDLDVDYAYHFMEYLSKKKNIPFEIQAFTSVESLVAYVKKNPVELLLISSEAMCREVGELDIGKIVILTEGSKPKELEKYTGVYKYQASSDVVREVMACYGAEKAILPAQLPVLKKTTEILGVYSPLGGCLQTCFALTLAQILGREKSVLYL
;
A
#
# COMPACT_ATOMS: atom_id res chain seq x y z
N MET A 1 4.52 22.56 -18.32
CA MET A 1 4.04 21.17 -18.52
C MET A 1 4.12 20.51 -17.18
N SER A 2 3.00 20.03 -16.64
CA SER A 2 3.00 19.31 -15.35
C SER A 2 3.73 18.00 -15.57
N GLU A 3 4.88 17.82 -14.93
CA GLU A 3 5.55 16.52 -14.86
C GLU A 3 4.58 15.57 -14.17
N ARG A 4 3.98 14.67 -14.93
CA ARG A 4 3.13 13.64 -14.35
C ARG A 4 4.03 12.64 -13.68
N ASN A 5 3.95 12.56 -12.37
CA ASN A 5 4.68 11.54 -11.60
C ASN A 5 4.17 10.16 -12.01
N ILE A 6 5.04 9.30 -12.50
CA ILE A 6 4.69 7.95 -12.96
C ILE A 6 4.91 6.97 -11.82
N PHE A 7 3.87 6.19 -11.53
CA PHE A 7 3.95 5.02 -10.65
C PHE A 7 3.91 3.75 -11.52
N ALA A 8 5.05 3.11 -11.65
CA ALA A 8 5.20 1.87 -12.39
C ALA A 8 5.01 0.66 -11.47
N VAL A 9 4.26 -0.33 -11.94
CA VAL A 9 4.09 -1.63 -11.28
C VAL A 9 4.63 -2.70 -12.22
N CYS A 10 5.55 -3.54 -11.76
CA CYS A 10 6.11 -4.64 -12.53
C CYS A 10 5.98 -5.95 -11.75
N ASP A 11 5.20 -6.87 -12.28
CA ASP A 11 5.06 -8.22 -11.76
C ASP A 11 5.02 -9.22 -12.91
N LEU A 12 5.75 -10.34 -12.79
CA LEU A 12 5.75 -11.40 -13.79
C LEU A 12 4.44 -12.19 -13.79
N ASP A 13 3.68 -12.13 -12.69
CA ASP A 13 2.32 -12.64 -12.61
C ASP A 13 1.36 -11.65 -13.28
N VAL A 14 0.92 -12.00 -14.49
CA VAL A 14 0.05 -11.17 -15.34
C VAL A 14 -1.30 -10.89 -14.66
N ASP A 15 -1.87 -11.89 -14.00
CA ASP A 15 -3.17 -11.77 -13.34
C ASP A 15 -3.09 -10.82 -12.15
N TYR A 16 -2.04 -10.94 -11.35
CA TYR A 16 -1.80 -10.02 -10.24
C TYR A 16 -1.60 -8.58 -10.73
N ALA A 17 -0.73 -8.38 -11.72
CA ALA A 17 -0.44 -7.07 -12.29
C ALA A 17 -1.71 -6.41 -12.82
N TYR A 18 -2.55 -7.17 -13.53
CA TYR A 18 -3.80 -6.67 -14.09
C TYR A 18 -4.81 -6.27 -12.99
N HIS A 19 -5.07 -7.15 -12.04
CA HIS A 19 -6.01 -6.87 -10.95
C HIS A 19 -5.55 -5.71 -10.06
N PHE A 20 -4.25 -5.63 -9.79
CA PHE A 20 -3.70 -4.53 -9.02
C PHE A 20 -3.79 -3.19 -9.76
N MET A 21 -3.48 -3.18 -11.07
CA MET A 21 -3.67 -2.00 -11.92
C MET A 21 -5.13 -1.57 -11.98
N GLU A 22 -6.07 -2.51 -12.15
CA GLU A 22 -7.52 -2.21 -12.14
C GLU A 22 -7.94 -1.58 -10.81
N TYR A 23 -7.45 -2.13 -9.70
CA TYR A 23 -7.69 -1.56 -8.37
C TYR A 23 -7.17 -0.13 -8.25
N LEU A 24 -5.93 0.11 -8.69
CA LEU A 24 -5.31 1.45 -8.65
C LEU A 24 -6.07 2.45 -9.52
N SER A 25 -6.52 2.05 -10.71
CA SER A 25 -7.25 2.91 -11.66
C SER A 25 -8.60 3.37 -11.11
N LYS A 26 -9.24 2.58 -10.24
CA LYS A 26 -10.48 2.94 -9.54
C LYS A 26 -10.27 3.95 -8.42
N LYS A 27 -9.03 4.17 -7.97
CA LYS A 27 -8.67 5.11 -6.90
C LYS A 27 -8.42 6.51 -7.46
N LYS A 28 -9.42 7.38 -7.38
CA LYS A 28 -9.33 8.77 -7.85
C LYS A 28 -8.31 9.67 -7.11
N ASN A 29 -7.76 9.20 -5.99
CA ASN A 29 -6.93 10.01 -5.08
C ASN A 29 -5.43 9.68 -5.18
N ILE A 30 -4.98 8.96 -6.19
CA ILE A 30 -3.57 8.67 -6.41
C ILE A 30 -3.01 9.73 -7.36
N PRO A 31 -2.04 10.57 -6.93
CA PRO A 31 -1.50 11.67 -7.73
C PRO A 31 -0.45 11.20 -8.75
N PHE A 32 -0.56 9.97 -9.22
CA PHE A 32 0.35 9.34 -10.15
C PHE A 32 -0.38 8.86 -11.41
N GLU A 33 0.31 8.93 -12.54
CA GLU A 33 -0.06 8.15 -13.72
C GLU A 33 0.45 6.72 -13.52
N ILE A 34 -0.44 5.74 -13.63
CA ILE A 34 -0.14 4.34 -13.32
C ILE A 34 0.20 3.60 -14.60
N GLN A 35 1.33 2.91 -14.61
CA GLN A 35 1.78 2.05 -15.70
C GLN A 35 2.10 0.66 -15.17
N ALA A 36 1.57 -0.38 -15.82
CA ALA A 36 1.81 -1.77 -15.42
C ALA A 36 2.65 -2.50 -16.48
N PHE A 37 3.57 -3.29 -16.02
CA PHE A 37 4.50 -4.10 -16.83
C PHE A 37 4.48 -5.54 -16.36
N THR A 38 4.48 -6.47 -17.30
CA THR A 38 4.54 -7.91 -17.06
C THR A 38 5.87 -8.51 -17.50
N SER A 39 6.79 -7.66 -17.98
CA SER A 39 8.16 -8.06 -18.35
C SER A 39 9.16 -6.98 -17.98
N VAL A 40 10.34 -7.39 -17.58
CA VAL A 40 11.43 -6.49 -17.19
C VAL A 40 11.92 -5.67 -18.39
N GLU A 41 11.99 -6.27 -19.58
CA GLU A 41 12.42 -5.60 -20.80
C GLU A 41 11.53 -4.41 -21.16
N SER A 42 10.21 -4.60 -21.03
CA SER A 42 9.23 -3.54 -21.27
C SER A 42 9.37 -2.40 -20.25
N LEU A 43 9.58 -2.74 -18.98
CA LEU A 43 9.85 -1.75 -17.94
C LEU A 43 11.13 -0.96 -18.24
N VAL A 44 12.24 -1.63 -18.53
CA VAL A 44 13.53 -1.00 -18.82
C VAL A 44 13.43 -0.07 -20.05
N ALA A 45 12.77 -0.53 -21.12
CA ALA A 45 12.56 0.27 -22.32
C ALA A 45 11.71 1.52 -22.04
N TYR A 46 10.75 1.42 -21.13
CA TYR A 46 9.90 2.53 -20.75
C TYR A 46 10.63 3.56 -19.88
N VAL A 47 11.34 3.11 -18.83
CA VAL A 47 12.09 3.98 -17.90
C VAL A 47 13.18 4.79 -18.62
N LYS A 48 13.83 4.21 -19.64
CA LYS A 48 14.81 4.93 -20.47
C LYS A 48 14.24 6.14 -21.23
N LYS A 49 12.91 6.17 -21.40
CA LYS A 49 12.22 7.24 -22.17
C LYS A 49 11.40 8.17 -21.29
N ASN A 50 10.99 7.70 -20.12
CA ASN A 50 10.07 8.40 -19.23
C ASN A 50 10.59 8.39 -17.80
N PRO A 51 10.56 9.52 -17.08
CA PRO A 51 10.94 9.54 -15.68
C PRO A 51 9.92 8.78 -14.84
N VAL A 52 10.38 7.77 -14.10
CA VAL A 52 9.55 7.00 -13.18
C VAL A 52 9.88 7.41 -11.75
N GLU A 53 8.88 7.91 -11.06
CA GLU A 53 9.04 8.42 -9.71
C GLU A 53 8.96 7.32 -8.66
N LEU A 54 8.09 6.33 -8.88
CA LEU A 54 7.85 5.22 -7.98
C LEU A 54 7.73 3.93 -8.76
N LEU A 55 8.51 2.91 -8.38
CA LEU A 55 8.44 1.57 -8.93
C LEU A 55 8.07 0.58 -7.82
N LEU A 56 7.01 -0.19 -8.06
CA LEU A 56 6.65 -1.36 -7.29
C LEU A 56 6.96 -2.60 -8.15
N ILE A 57 7.90 -3.42 -7.71
CA ILE A 57 8.38 -4.56 -8.51
C ILE A 57 8.42 -5.85 -7.68
N SER A 58 8.01 -6.97 -8.26
CA SER A 58 8.12 -8.28 -7.60
C SER A 58 9.58 -8.65 -7.37
N SER A 59 9.84 -9.38 -6.29
CA SER A 59 11.20 -9.86 -5.95
C SER A 59 11.81 -10.71 -7.06
N GLU A 60 10.98 -11.43 -7.84
CA GLU A 60 11.41 -12.26 -8.95
C GLU A 60 11.79 -11.46 -10.21
N ALA A 61 11.10 -10.33 -10.44
CA ALA A 61 11.39 -9.44 -11.56
C ALA A 61 12.58 -8.51 -11.29
N MET A 62 12.99 -8.38 -10.02
CA MET A 62 14.08 -7.49 -9.66
C MET A 62 15.43 -8.04 -10.14
N CYS A 63 16.12 -7.28 -10.97
CA CYS A 63 17.42 -7.63 -11.49
C CYS A 63 18.40 -6.44 -11.39
N ARG A 64 19.67 -6.69 -11.68
CA ARG A 64 20.71 -5.65 -11.61
C ARG A 64 20.42 -4.48 -12.53
N GLU A 65 19.94 -4.74 -13.74
CA GLU A 65 19.61 -3.68 -14.71
C GLU A 65 18.56 -2.70 -14.17
N VAL A 66 17.53 -3.22 -13.49
CA VAL A 66 16.50 -2.37 -12.86
C VAL A 66 17.08 -1.54 -11.72
N GLY A 67 18.01 -2.10 -10.96
CA GLY A 67 18.68 -1.40 -9.87
C GLY A 67 19.63 -0.26 -10.31
N GLU A 68 20.04 -0.27 -11.57
CA GLU A 68 20.90 0.77 -12.18
C GLU A 68 20.11 1.87 -12.92
N LEU A 69 18.77 1.71 -13.03
CA LEU A 69 17.91 2.73 -13.64
C LEU A 69 17.71 3.94 -12.74
N ASP A 70 17.54 5.10 -13.34
CA ASP A 70 17.20 6.34 -12.65
C ASP A 70 15.71 6.35 -12.30
N ILE A 71 15.38 5.81 -11.13
CA ILE A 71 14.03 5.70 -10.59
C ILE A 71 14.01 6.35 -9.22
N GLY A 72 13.05 7.22 -8.97
CA GLY A 72 12.96 7.98 -7.72
C GLY A 72 12.91 7.08 -6.48
N LYS A 73 12.03 6.08 -6.46
CA LYS A 73 11.91 5.10 -5.36
C LYS A 73 11.56 3.72 -5.89
N ILE A 74 12.26 2.69 -5.39
CA ILE A 74 11.98 1.29 -5.69
C ILE A 74 11.45 0.61 -4.41
N VAL A 75 10.30 -0.05 -4.53
CA VAL A 75 9.67 -0.86 -3.49
C VAL A 75 9.51 -2.28 -4.01
N ILE A 76 9.90 -3.26 -3.21
CA ILE A 76 9.85 -4.68 -3.61
C ILE A 76 8.59 -5.35 -3.08
N LEU A 77 7.82 -5.99 -3.95
CA LEU A 77 6.78 -6.94 -3.55
C LEU A 77 7.42 -8.27 -3.14
N THR A 78 7.22 -8.66 -1.90
CA THR A 78 7.76 -9.90 -1.34
C THR A 78 6.67 -10.93 -1.11
N GLU A 79 6.99 -12.20 -1.36
CA GLU A 79 6.08 -13.34 -1.14
C GLU A 79 6.32 -14.07 0.20
N GLY A 80 7.07 -13.45 1.09
CA GLY A 80 7.44 -14.01 2.40
C GLY A 80 8.80 -13.54 2.84
N SER A 81 9.83 -14.37 2.70
CA SER A 81 11.20 -13.99 3.05
C SER A 81 11.82 -13.11 1.97
N LYS A 82 12.43 -12.01 2.40
CA LYS A 82 13.14 -11.09 1.52
C LYS A 82 14.54 -11.66 1.24
N PRO A 83 14.96 -11.82 -0.03
CA PRO A 83 16.33 -12.21 -0.35
C PRO A 83 17.33 -11.20 0.20
N LYS A 84 18.47 -11.67 0.71
CA LYS A 84 19.53 -10.82 1.29
C LYS A 84 20.02 -9.74 0.33
N GLU A 85 20.04 -10.03 -0.97
CA GLU A 85 20.45 -9.09 -2.02
C GLU A 85 19.51 -7.88 -2.16
N LEU A 86 18.26 -8.03 -1.71
CA LEU A 86 17.22 -7.00 -1.79
C LEU A 86 16.99 -6.26 -0.45
N GLU A 87 17.79 -6.54 0.58
CA GLU A 87 17.65 -5.90 1.90
C GLU A 87 17.74 -4.36 1.85
N LYS A 88 18.48 -3.83 0.88
CA LYS A 88 18.62 -2.37 0.68
C LYS A 88 17.34 -1.67 0.24
N TYR A 89 16.37 -2.40 -0.33
CA TYR A 89 15.11 -1.84 -0.77
C TYR A 89 14.02 -2.05 0.29
N THR A 90 13.03 -1.20 0.33
CA THR A 90 11.85 -1.41 1.19
C THR A 90 11.00 -2.53 0.61
N GLY A 91 10.61 -3.50 1.44
CA GLY A 91 9.76 -4.61 1.04
C GLY A 91 8.33 -4.42 1.53
N VAL A 92 7.36 -4.79 0.70
CA VAL A 92 5.92 -4.85 1.01
C VAL A 92 5.43 -6.26 0.69
N TYR A 93 4.63 -6.85 1.58
CA TYR A 93 4.11 -8.20 1.36
C TYR A 93 3.04 -8.22 0.26
N LYS A 94 3.19 -9.12 -0.73
CA LYS A 94 2.35 -9.20 -1.94
C LYS A 94 0.93 -9.68 -1.62
N TYR A 95 0.80 -10.73 -0.79
CA TYR A 95 -0.47 -11.43 -0.55
C TYR A 95 -1.26 -10.82 0.63
N GLN A 96 -1.41 -9.51 0.61
CA GLN A 96 -2.31 -8.77 1.49
C GLN A 96 -3.37 -8.02 0.68
N ALA A 97 -4.32 -7.38 1.34
CA ALA A 97 -5.32 -6.59 0.62
C ALA A 97 -4.64 -5.48 -0.20
N SER A 98 -5.08 -5.26 -1.46
CA SER A 98 -4.50 -4.22 -2.33
C SER A 98 -4.52 -2.82 -1.71
N SER A 99 -5.49 -2.55 -0.83
CA SER A 99 -5.53 -1.30 -0.04
C SER A 99 -4.36 -1.15 0.91
N ASP A 100 -3.90 -2.25 1.50
CA ASP A 100 -2.80 -2.26 2.45
C ASP A 100 -1.47 -2.15 1.72
N VAL A 101 -1.32 -2.86 0.59
CA VAL A 101 -0.16 -2.71 -0.30
C VAL A 101 0.01 -1.23 -0.68
N VAL A 102 -1.04 -0.59 -1.19
CA VAL A 102 -0.99 0.82 -1.61
C VAL A 102 -0.65 1.73 -0.43
N ARG A 103 -1.26 1.50 0.74
CA ARG A 103 -0.97 2.29 1.95
C ARG A 103 0.49 2.19 2.35
N GLU A 104 1.07 0.99 2.37
CA GLU A 104 2.47 0.76 2.72
C GLU A 104 3.42 1.38 1.71
N VAL A 105 3.15 1.20 0.41
CA VAL A 105 3.94 1.79 -0.68
C VAL A 105 3.94 3.31 -0.59
N MET A 106 2.77 3.93 -0.38
CA MET A 106 2.66 5.38 -0.23
C MET A 106 3.33 5.90 1.05
N ALA A 107 3.28 5.14 2.14
CA ALA A 107 3.99 5.47 3.37
C ALA A 107 5.52 5.45 3.16
N CYS A 108 6.04 4.45 2.45
CA CYS A 108 7.45 4.35 2.09
C CYS A 108 7.92 5.50 1.19
N TYR A 109 7.08 5.91 0.23
CA TYR A 109 7.36 7.04 -0.64
C TYR A 109 7.33 8.37 0.10
N GLY A 110 6.32 8.59 0.97
CA GLY A 110 6.17 9.81 1.74
C GLY A 110 7.23 10.00 2.84
N ALA A 111 7.80 8.92 3.36
CA ALA A 111 8.82 8.98 4.39
C ALA A 111 10.15 9.61 3.89
N GLU A 112 10.46 9.48 2.60
CA GLU A 112 11.67 10.08 2.01
C GLU A 112 11.44 11.50 1.49
N LYS A 113 10.23 11.78 1.01
CA LYS A 113 9.84 13.12 0.57
C LYS A 113 8.96 13.76 1.63
N ALA A 114 9.57 14.47 2.58
CA ALA A 114 8.85 15.29 3.57
C ALA A 114 8.00 16.43 2.95
N ILE A 115 7.60 16.30 1.71
CA ILE A 115 6.82 17.26 0.92
C ILE A 115 5.74 16.50 0.14
N LEU A 116 4.80 15.88 0.85
CA LEU A 116 3.47 15.68 0.27
C LEU A 116 2.55 16.76 0.83
N PRO A 117 1.82 17.51 -0.03
CA PRO A 117 0.74 18.33 0.47
C PRO A 117 -0.21 17.40 1.25
N ALA A 118 -0.67 17.86 2.39
CA ALA A 118 -1.46 17.15 3.40
C ALA A 118 -2.84 16.65 2.91
N GLN A 119 -2.93 16.02 1.75
CA GLN A 119 -4.18 15.61 1.11
C GLN A 119 -4.27 14.13 0.70
N LEU A 120 -3.24 13.32 0.92
CA LEU A 120 -3.51 11.91 1.06
C LEU A 120 -3.92 11.70 2.51
N PRO A 121 -5.17 11.32 2.79
CA PRO A 121 -5.48 10.82 4.10
C PRO A 121 -4.65 9.55 4.26
N VAL A 122 -3.48 9.67 4.86
CA VAL A 122 -2.95 8.57 5.67
C VAL A 122 -4.07 8.36 6.67
N LEU A 123 -4.99 7.48 6.34
CA LEU A 123 -5.95 6.98 7.29
C LEU A 123 -5.11 6.23 8.34
N LYS A 124 -4.53 6.99 9.26
CA LYS A 124 -4.36 6.50 10.62
C LYS A 124 -5.79 6.24 11.09
N LYS A 125 -6.33 5.08 10.71
CA LYS A 125 -7.42 4.50 11.48
C LYS A 125 -6.78 4.17 12.82
N THR A 126 -6.80 5.14 13.71
CA THR A 126 -6.57 4.89 15.12
C THR A 126 -7.75 4.03 15.55
N THR A 127 -7.53 2.73 15.60
CA THR A 127 -8.50 1.80 16.16
C THR A 127 -8.42 1.96 17.67
N GLU A 128 -9.47 2.49 18.26
CA GLU A 128 -9.64 2.52 19.71
C GLU A 128 -10.23 1.18 20.16
N ILE A 129 -9.58 0.53 21.11
CA ILE A 129 -10.07 -0.72 21.72
C ILE A 129 -10.64 -0.36 23.07
N LEU A 130 -11.95 -0.60 23.26
CA LEU A 130 -12.64 -0.40 24.50
C LEU A 130 -12.95 -1.76 25.12
N GLY A 131 -12.36 -2.05 26.27
CA GLY A 131 -12.66 -3.23 27.06
C GLY A 131 -13.73 -2.93 28.12
N VAL A 132 -14.81 -3.73 28.15
CA VAL A 132 -15.82 -3.65 29.21
C VAL A 132 -15.63 -4.85 30.14
N TYR A 133 -15.31 -4.56 31.40
CA TYR A 133 -15.06 -5.58 32.41
C TYR A 133 -15.94 -5.36 33.64
N SER A 134 -16.50 -6.44 34.20
CA SER A 134 -17.18 -6.41 35.49
C SER A 134 -16.62 -7.51 36.38
N PRO A 135 -16.24 -7.21 37.63
CA PRO A 135 -15.76 -8.21 38.60
C PRO A 135 -16.90 -9.08 39.14
N LEU A 136 -18.13 -8.68 38.95
CA LEU A 136 -19.32 -9.40 39.42
C LEU A 136 -20.09 -9.99 38.24
N GLY A 137 -20.38 -11.29 38.27
CA GLY A 137 -21.23 -11.93 37.29
C GLY A 137 -22.67 -11.37 37.33
N GLY A 138 -23.34 -11.33 36.15
CA GLY A 138 -24.75 -10.93 36.07
C GLY A 138 -25.03 -9.42 36.09
N CYS A 139 -24.00 -8.57 35.96
CA CYS A 139 -24.13 -7.10 36.02
C CYS A 139 -24.53 -6.44 34.69
N LEU A 140 -25.32 -7.09 33.84
CA LEU A 140 -25.78 -6.53 32.56
C LEU A 140 -24.60 -6.03 31.64
N GLN A 141 -23.39 -6.58 31.82
CA GLN A 141 -22.18 -6.17 31.09
C GLN A 141 -22.38 -6.24 29.58
N THR A 142 -22.99 -7.31 29.08
CA THR A 142 -23.28 -7.48 27.65
C THR A 142 -24.24 -6.40 27.15
N CYS A 143 -25.30 -6.10 27.91
CA CYS A 143 -26.25 -5.06 27.56
C CYS A 143 -25.59 -3.69 27.51
N PHE A 144 -24.75 -3.40 28.48
CA PHE A 144 -23.99 -2.15 28.51
C PHE A 144 -23.03 -2.04 27.29
N ALA A 145 -22.26 -3.11 27.02
CA ALA A 145 -21.30 -3.12 25.89
C ALA A 145 -22.01 -2.97 24.54
N LEU A 146 -23.15 -3.65 24.35
CA LEU A 146 -23.96 -3.54 23.13
C LEU A 146 -24.56 -2.13 22.97
N THR A 147 -25.08 -1.56 24.04
CA THR A 147 -25.64 -0.20 24.01
C THR A 147 -24.56 0.84 23.72
N LEU A 148 -23.39 0.68 24.34
CA LEU A 148 -22.22 1.54 24.05
C LEU A 148 -21.79 1.42 22.59
N ALA A 149 -21.70 0.19 22.06
CA ALA A 149 -21.39 -0.06 20.66
C ALA A 149 -22.40 0.59 19.71
N GLN A 150 -23.70 0.54 20.03
CA GLN A 150 -24.74 1.20 19.22
C GLN A 150 -24.63 2.73 19.26
N ILE A 151 -24.34 3.32 20.41
CA ILE A 151 -24.16 4.77 20.54
C ILE A 151 -22.95 5.22 19.71
N LEU A 152 -21.80 4.54 19.87
CA LEU A 152 -20.57 4.86 19.12
C LEU A 152 -20.73 4.60 17.62
N GLY A 153 -21.52 3.61 17.26
CA GLY A 153 -21.82 3.24 15.86
C GLY A 153 -22.59 4.30 15.08
N ARG A 154 -23.15 5.32 15.75
CA ARG A 154 -23.79 6.47 15.07
C ARG A 154 -22.77 7.40 14.42
N GLU A 155 -21.56 7.44 14.93
CA GLU A 155 -20.49 8.37 14.47
C GLU A 155 -19.27 7.65 13.91
N LYS A 156 -19.01 6.42 14.34
CA LYS A 156 -17.81 5.63 13.98
C LYS A 156 -18.21 4.22 13.57
N SER A 157 -17.34 3.56 12.78
CA SER A 157 -17.47 2.12 12.53
C SER A 157 -17.09 1.34 13.79
N VAL A 158 -17.97 0.51 14.33
CA VAL A 158 -17.74 -0.26 15.55
C VAL A 158 -17.84 -1.75 15.24
N LEU A 159 -16.88 -2.53 15.74
CA LEU A 159 -16.91 -3.99 15.75
C LEU A 159 -17.03 -4.45 17.21
N TYR A 160 -18.06 -5.24 17.50
CA TYR A 160 -18.24 -5.90 18.79
C TYR A 160 -17.75 -7.35 18.70
N LEU A 161 -16.92 -7.79 19.65
CA LEU A 161 -16.33 -9.13 19.73
C LEU A 161 -16.75 -9.83 21.03
#